data_d09068511168128cccc039c20b308952
#
_entry.id   d09068511168128cccc039c20b308952
#
_cell.length_a   1.000
_cell.length_b   1.000
_cell.length_c   1.000
_cell.angle_alpha   90.00
_cell.angle_beta   90.00
_cell.angle_gamma   90.00
#
_symmetry.space_group_name_H-M   'P 1'
#
loop_
_entity.id
_entity.type
_entity.pdbx_description
1 polymer ?
#
loop_
_entity_poly.entity_id
_entity_poly.type
_entity_poly.pdbx_seq_one_letter_code
_entity_poly.pdbx_strand_id
1 'polypeptide(L)'
;MQDQKQTDKIKKQLKKLSAVMQKVEQVAREEINTNEDYLQVCGALLAVTRNMYVDALGPFDTARMFEAVAHSFNMQEKLIEVFHRDGKPPTIH
;
A
#
# COMPACT_ATOMS: atom_id res chain seq x y z
N MET A 1 14.75 -22.74 18.25
CA MET A 1 14.55 -23.48 17.02
C MET A 1 13.23 -23.22 16.34
N GLN A 2 12.14 -23.02 17.08
CA GLN A 2 10.89 -22.55 16.50
C GLN A 2 11.03 -21.14 15.93
N ASP A 3 11.85 -20.30 16.54
CA ASP A 3 12.07 -18.92 16.10
C ASP A 3 12.74 -18.86 14.73
N GLN A 4 13.62 -19.78 14.42
CA GLN A 4 14.31 -19.79 13.13
C GLN A 4 13.38 -20.23 12.00
N LYS A 5 12.48 -21.18 12.24
CA LYS A 5 11.48 -21.61 11.26
C LYS A 5 10.49 -20.48 10.97
N GLN A 6 10.07 -19.76 11.99
CA GLN A 6 9.18 -18.60 11.82
C GLN A 6 9.87 -17.48 11.06
N THR A 7 11.13 -17.22 11.35
CA THR A 7 11.91 -16.21 10.64
C THR A 7 12.04 -16.56 9.17
N ASP A 8 12.32 -17.82 8.85
CA ASP A 8 12.44 -18.29 7.46
C ASP A 8 11.11 -18.19 6.73
N LYS A 9 10.00 -18.51 7.41
CA LYS A 9 8.66 -18.39 6.86
C LYS A 9 8.31 -16.94 6.55
N ILE A 10 8.63 -16.04 7.47
CA ILE A 10 8.42 -14.60 7.28
C ILE A 10 9.24 -14.09 6.10
N LYS A 11 10.50 -14.47 5.98
CA LYS A 11 11.37 -14.10 4.87
C LYS A 11 10.80 -14.57 3.53
N LYS A 12 10.28 -15.79 3.47
CA LYS A 12 9.64 -16.30 2.25
C LYS A 12 8.39 -15.50 1.88
N GLN A 13 7.57 -15.16 2.86
CA GLN A 13 6.38 -14.36 2.66
C GLN A 13 6.72 -12.95 2.16
N LEU A 14 7.74 -12.34 2.72
CA LEU A 14 8.20 -11.01 2.29
C LEU A 14 8.76 -11.05 0.86
N LYS A 15 9.50 -12.09 0.51
CA LYS A 15 9.99 -12.28 -0.85
C LYS A 15 8.84 -12.41 -1.85
N LYS A 16 7.84 -13.21 -1.51
CA LYS A 16 6.67 -13.38 -2.35
C LYS A 16 5.90 -12.07 -2.51
N LEU A 17 5.71 -11.36 -1.41
CA LEU A 17 5.04 -10.06 -1.43
C LEU A 17 5.77 -9.07 -2.35
N SER A 18 7.09 -8.97 -2.20
CA SER A 18 7.90 -8.08 -3.03
C SER A 18 7.80 -8.44 -4.51
N ALA A 19 7.85 -9.73 -4.84
CA ALA A 19 7.73 -10.19 -6.23
C ALA A 19 6.36 -9.86 -6.83
N VAL A 20 5.29 -10.04 -6.05
CA VAL A 20 3.93 -9.71 -6.48
C VAL A 20 3.79 -8.21 -6.67
N MET A 21 4.32 -7.40 -5.73
CA MET A 21 4.29 -5.95 -5.84
C MET A 21 4.97 -5.46 -7.10
N GLN A 22 6.13 -6.04 -7.46
CA GLN A 22 6.83 -5.68 -8.68
C GLN A 22 6.00 -5.98 -9.93
N LYS A 23 5.34 -7.11 -9.97
CA LYS A 23 4.48 -7.47 -11.11
C LYS A 23 3.29 -6.55 -11.23
N VAL A 24 2.62 -6.26 -10.13
CA VAL A 24 1.46 -5.36 -10.10
C VAL A 24 1.88 -3.95 -10.55
N GLU A 25 3.00 -3.46 -10.03
CA GLU A 25 3.53 -2.15 -10.39
C GLU A 25 3.90 -2.09 -11.86
N GLN A 26 4.53 -3.14 -12.39
CA GLN A 26 4.90 -3.20 -13.81
C GLN A 26 3.67 -3.11 -14.71
N VAL A 27 2.63 -3.91 -14.44
CA VAL A 27 1.39 -3.88 -15.22
C VAL A 27 0.74 -2.50 -15.14
N ALA A 28 0.70 -1.92 -13.94
CA ALA A 28 0.12 -0.59 -13.72
C ALA A 28 0.88 0.47 -14.53
N ARG A 29 2.20 0.45 -14.49
CA ARG A 29 3.02 1.45 -15.20
C ARG A 29 2.91 1.35 -16.71
N GLU A 30 2.69 0.16 -17.24
CA GLU A 30 2.47 -0.04 -18.67
C GLU A 30 1.24 0.71 -19.19
N GLU A 31 0.26 0.94 -18.32
CA GLU A 31 -0.97 1.65 -18.66
C GLU A 31 -0.89 3.16 -18.43
N ILE A 32 0.24 3.66 -17.91
CA ILE A 32 0.40 5.07 -17.56
C ILE A 32 1.18 5.80 -18.65
N ASN A 33 0.51 6.68 -19.37
CA ASN A 33 1.12 7.54 -20.38
C ASN A 33 1.00 9.02 -20.03
N THR A 34 -0.01 9.39 -19.23
CA THR A 34 -0.28 10.76 -18.81
C THR A 34 -0.54 10.82 -17.31
N ASN A 35 -0.58 12.04 -16.75
CA ASN A 35 -0.95 12.22 -15.34
C ASN A 35 -2.38 11.76 -15.05
N GLU A 36 -3.29 11.92 -16.01
CA GLU A 36 -4.66 11.43 -15.87
C GLU A 36 -4.69 9.91 -15.79
N ASP A 37 -3.91 9.24 -16.63
CA ASP A 37 -3.78 7.78 -16.58
C ASP A 37 -3.29 7.33 -15.24
N TYR A 38 -2.35 8.06 -14.64
CA TYR A 38 -1.78 7.72 -13.34
C TYR A 38 -2.87 7.61 -12.27
N LEU A 39 -3.73 8.64 -12.18
CA LEU A 39 -4.82 8.64 -11.21
C LEU A 39 -5.86 7.56 -11.50
N GLN A 40 -6.17 7.32 -12.78
CA GLN A 40 -7.09 6.27 -13.18
C GLN A 40 -6.56 4.88 -12.81
N VAL A 41 -5.28 4.64 -13.05
CA VAL A 41 -4.65 3.37 -12.72
C VAL A 41 -4.64 3.14 -11.20
N CYS A 42 -4.32 4.17 -10.43
CA CYS A 42 -4.37 4.09 -8.97
C CYS A 42 -5.79 3.80 -8.49
N GLY A 43 -6.79 4.46 -9.07
CA GLY A 43 -8.19 4.20 -8.75
C GLY A 43 -8.60 2.77 -9.09
N ALA A 44 -8.18 2.27 -10.23
CA ALA A 44 -8.44 0.90 -10.65
C ALA A 44 -7.80 -0.11 -9.70
N LEU A 45 -6.54 0.11 -9.32
CA LEU A 45 -5.83 -0.75 -8.37
C LEU A 45 -6.57 -0.79 -7.03
N LEU A 46 -7.00 0.36 -6.55
CA LEU A 46 -7.73 0.46 -5.28
C LEU A 46 -9.06 -0.29 -5.36
N ALA A 47 -9.81 -0.12 -6.45
CA ALA A 47 -11.10 -0.80 -6.64
C ALA A 47 -10.94 -2.32 -6.72
N VAL A 48 -9.97 -2.80 -7.48
CA VAL A 48 -9.68 -4.23 -7.60
C VAL A 48 -9.25 -4.79 -6.24
N THR A 49 -8.37 -4.08 -5.55
CA THR A 49 -7.90 -4.48 -4.22
C THR A 49 -9.08 -4.61 -3.26
N ARG A 50 -9.97 -3.60 -3.24
CA ARG A 50 -11.17 -3.64 -2.41
C ARG A 50 -12.02 -4.87 -2.72
N ASN A 51 -12.27 -5.13 -3.99
CA ASN A 51 -13.12 -6.26 -4.40
C ASN A 51 -12.50 -7.59 -3.97
N MET A 52 -11.20 -7.75 -4.12
CA MET A 52 -10.51 -8.97 -3.71
C MET A 52 -10.55 -9.17 -2.20
N TYR A 53 -10.38 -8.11 -1.43
CA TYR A 53 -10.48 -8.17 0.02
C TYR A 53 -11.92 -8.48 0.48
N VAL A 54 -12.91 -7.90 -0.18
CA VAL A 54 -14.32 -8.20 0.12
C VAL A 54 -14.61 -9.68 -0.11
N ASP A 55 -14.09 -10.25 -1.20
CA ASP A 55 -14.24 -11.67 -1.48
C ASP A 55 -13.56 -12.54 -0.42
N ALA A 56 -12.40 -12.12 0.07
CA ALA A 56 -11.64 -12.90 1.04
C ALA A 56 -12.11 -12.71 2.48
N LEU A 57 -12.46 -11.48 2.88
CA LEU A 57 -12.71 -11.10 4.26
C LEU A 57 -14.16 -10.66 4.54
N GLY A 58 -14.92 -10.37 3.50
CA GLY A 58 -16.22 -9.75 3.62
C GLY A 58 -16.14 -8.23 3.70
N PRO A 59 -17.29 -7.52 3.50
CA PRO A 59 -17.28 -6.06 3.42
C PRO A 59 -16.93 -5.37 4.74
N PHE A 60 -17.34 -5.94 5.86
CA PHE A 60 -17.13 -5.33 7.18
C PHE A 60 -15.63 -5.29 7.54
N ASP A 61 -14.96 -6.43 7.45
CA ASP A 61 -13.54 -6.53 7.80
C ASP A 61 -12.67 -5.76 6.81
N THR A 62 -13.08 -5.73 5.53
CA THR A 62 -12.40 -4.91 4.51
C THR A 62 -12.46 -3.43 4.87
N ALA A 63 -13.63 -2.93 5.29
CA ALA A 63 -13.79 -1.54 5.70
C ALA A 63 -12.88 -1.21 6.88
N ARG A 64 -12.83 -2.09 7.86
CA ARG A 64 -11.95 -1.91 9.04
C ARG A 64 -10.47 -1.86 8.65
N MET A 65 -10.08 -2.71 7.73
CA MET A 65 -8.69 -2.73 7.25
C MET A 65 -8.36 -1.44 6.51
N PHE A 66 -9.25 -0.93 5.67
CA PHE A 66 -9.04 0.32 4.97
C PHE A 66 -8.95 1.51 5.92
N GLU A 67 -9.76 1.50 6.98
CA GLU A 67 -9.65 2.51 8.04
C GLU A 67 -8.27 2.48 8.70
N ALA A 68 -7.76 1.29 9.00
CA ALA A 68 -6.44 1.13 9.60
C ALA A 68 -5.33 1.66 8.68
N VAL A 69 -5.43 1.39 7.37
CA VAL A 69 -4.49 1.92 6.38
C VAL A 69 -4.56 3.44 6.32
N ALA A 70 -5.77 4.00 6.27
CA ALA A 70 -5.96 5.45 6.24
C ALA A 70 -5.40 6.11 7.50
N HIS A 71 -5.60 5.50 8.66
CA HIS A 71 -5.04 5.99 9.92
C HIS A 71 -3.51 5.98 9.89
N SER A 72 -2.92 4.94 9.32
CA SER A 72 -1.46 4.83 9.16
C SER A 72 -0.91 5.97 8.32
N PHE A 73 -1.57 6.34 7.23
CA PHE A 73 -1.19 7.49 6.41
C PHE A 73 -1.27 8.78 7.20
N ASN A 74 -2.34 8.99 7.96
CA ASN A 74 -2.51 10.20 8.77
C ASN A 74 -1.39 10.34 9.80
N MET A 75 -0.98 9.23 10.41
CA MET A 75 0.15 9.26 11.36
C MET A 75 1.45 9.64 10.67
N GLN A 76 1.69 9.13 9.47
CA GLN A 76 2.87 9.48 8.69
C GLN A 76 2.87 10.95 8.31
N GLU A 77 1.74 11.50 7.89
CA GLU A 77 1.60 12.92 7.58
C GLU A 77 1.93 13.79 8.78
N LYS A 78 1.41 13.43 9.96
CA LYS A 78 1.70 14.17 11.19
C LYS A 78 3.19 14.16 11.52
N LEU A 79 3.86 13.04 11.35
CA LEU A 79 5.29 12.93 11.55
C LEU A 79 6.06 13.83 10.58
N ILE A 80 5.64 13.84 9.33
CA ILE A 80 6.24 14.68 8.30
C ILE A 80 6.05 16.15 8.64
N GLU A 81 4.85 16.56 9.07
CA GLU A 81 4.59 17.93 9.51
C GLU A 81 5.52 18.34 10.65
N VAL A 82 5.70 17.46 11.62
CA VAL A 82 6.60 17.73 12.75
C VAL A 82 8.05 17.93 12.27
N PHE A 83 8.52 17.08 11.37
CA PHE A 83 9.87 17.21 10.82
C PHE A 83 10.04 18.46 9.96
N HIS A 84 8.99 18.91 9.29
CA HIS A 84 9.05 20.08 8.40
C HIS A 84 8.81 21.41 9.13
N ARG A 85 8.45 21.39 10.41
CA ARG A 85 8.28 22.61 11.20
C ARG A 85 9.56 23.43 11.34
N ASP A 86 10.72 22.83 11.06
CA ASP A 86 12.01 23.51 11.11
C ASP A 86 12.32 24.32 9.84
N GLY A 87 11.31 24.65 9.04
CA GLY A 87 11.45 25.59 7.92
C GLY A 87 11.69 24.95 6.56
N LYS A 88 11.63 23.64 6.46
CA LYS A 88 11.74 22.96 5.17
C LYS A 88 10.35 22.73 4.56
N PRO A 89 10.14 23.12 3.29
CA PRO A 89 8.84 22.90 2.67
C PRO A 89 8.55 21.41 2.51
N PRO A 90 7.29 21.00 2.70
CA PRO A 90 6.92 19.61 2.46
C PRO A 90 7.10 19.27 1.00
N THR A 91 7.79 18.16 0.74
CA THR A 91 8.04 17.67 -0.61
C THR A 91 6.97 16.71 -1.08
N ILE A 92 5.81 16.76 -0.49
CA ILE A 92 4.76 15.79 -0.76
C ILE A 92 3.75 16.33 -1.73
N HIS A 93 3.54 15.55 -2.75
CA HIS A 93 2.44 15.78 -3.68
C HIS A 93 1.95 14.50 -4.27
#